data_16eda9f049628d8fe8b7cb190eb68267
#
_entry.id   16eda9f049628d8fe8b7cb190eb68267
#
_cell.length_a   1.000
_cell.length_b   1.000
_cell.length_c   1.000
_cell.angle_alpha   90.00
_cell.angle_beta   90.00
_cell.angle_gamma   90.00
#
_symmetry.space_group_name_H-M   'P 1'
#
loop_
_entity.id
_entity.type
_entity.pdbx_description
1 polymer ?
#
loop_
_entity_poly.entity_id
_entity_poly.type
_entity_poly.pdbx_seq_one_letter_code
_entity_poly.pdbx_strand_id
1 'polypeptide(L)'
;KGIYSENIDDQLSRYRDALQSFIDYYGDQDVMILSVPGKCEIGGNHTDHQHGRVLASAIQLDSICIVAKQERYAKVIYNELSINEIDTENIKYNVAKKGTMESLITGVLFGLNQKNYHIGGFNAYIDCRIPRNVGLGSSANFNIMIGTIINYLYNEGKIENQYLVQIGRFATNTFYCKPSGLMNECVCCVGGFIKVDFKDTNLPDIHKLNIDFSNFDYALCCVNSNMMRSDNTVD
;
A
#
# COMPACT_ATOMS: atom_id res chain seq x y z
N LYS A 1 -17.48 -14.14 -3.83
CA LYS A 1 -18.19 -12.86 -3.65
C LYS A 1 -17.17 -11.87 -3.17
N GLY A 2 -17.07 -10.81 -3.87
CA GLY A 2 -15.91 -10.10 -4.22
C GLY A 2 -15.47 -9.01 -3.26
N ILE A 3 -14.29 -8.51 -3.55
CA ILE A 3 -13.70 -7.31 -2.98
C ILE A 3 -14.62 -6.09 -3.21
N TYR A 4 -15.41 -6.10 -4.29
CA TYR A 4 -16.32 -5.00 -4.66
C TYR A 4 -17.77 -5.43 -4.55
N SER A 5 -18.59 -4.58 -3.94
CA SER A 5 -20.05 -4.78 -3.81
C SER A 5 -20.84 -4.15 -4.96
N GLU A 6 -20.29 -3.15 -5.63
CA GLU A 6 -20.93 -2.36 -6.68
C GLU A 6 -19.99 -2.17 -7.88
N ASN A 7 -20.55 -1.76 -9.03
CA ASN A 7 -19.81 -1.44 -10.25
C ASN A 7 -18.90 -2.58 -10.76
N ILE A 8 -19.36 -3.82 -10.69
CA ILE A 8 -18.57 -5.02 -11.03
C ILE A 8 -18.07 -4.95 -12.48
N ASP A 9 -18.90 -4.47 -13.42
CA ASP A 9 -18.51 -4.36 -14.83
C ASP A 9 -17.38 -3.35 -15.05
N ASP A 10 -17.41 -2.21 -14.34
CA ASP A 10 -16.31 -1.23 -14.36
C ASP A 10 -15.02 -1.85 -13.80
N GLN A 11 -15.14 -2.60 -12.70
CA GLN A 11 -13.96 -3.29 -12.14
C GLN A 11 -13.43 -4.37 -13.09
N LEU A 12 -14.28 -5.15 -13.73
CA LEU A 12 -13.85 -6.15 -14.71
C LEU A 12 -13.14 -5.50 -15.90
N SER A 13 -13.65 -4.37 -16.43
CA SER A 13 -12.95 -3.60 -17.46
C SER A 13 -11.58 -3.16 -16.96
N ARG A 14 -11.52 -2.53 -15.78
CA ARG A 14 -10.28 -2.06 -15.15
C ARG A 14 -9.22 -3.16 -15.03
N TYR A 15 -9.61 -4.36 -14.58
CA TYR A 15 -8.66 -5.48 -14.46
C TYR A 15 -8.17 -5.97 -15.84
N ARG A 16 -9.03 -5.97 -16.86
CA ARG A 16 -8.63 -6.31 -18.23
C ARG A 16 -7.68 -5.28 -18.81
N ASP A 17 -7.98 -3.99 -18.62
CA ASP A 17 -7.16 -2.88 -19.11
C ASP A 17 -5.78 -2.90 -18.43
N ALA A 18 -5.74 -3.15 -17.12
CA ALA A 18 -4.48 -3.28 -16.37
C ALA A 18 -3.66 -4.49 -16.83
N LEU A 19 -4.30 -5.62 -17.11
CA LEU A 19 -3.62 -6.80 -17.66
C LEU A 19 -3.08 -6.52 -19.06
N GLN A 20 -3.86 -5.87 -19.93
CA GLN A 20 -3.41 -5.50 -21.25
C GLN A 20 -2.22 -4.54 -21.18
N SER A 21 -2.29 -3.51 -20.35
CA SER A 21 -1.17 -2.59 -20.12
C SER A 21 0.09 -3.32 -19.62
N PHE A 22 -0.07 -4.27 -18.69
CA PHE A 22 1.07 -5.10 -18.26
C PHE A 22 1.72 -5.84 -19.43
N ILE A 23 0.91 -6.47 -20.29
CA ILE A 23 1.38 -7.21 -21.49
C ILE A 23 2.08 -6.26 -22.46
N ASP A 24 1.54 -5.07 -22.67
CA ASP A 24 2.12 -4.05 -23.56
C ASP A 24 3.50 -3.57 -23.10
N TYR A 25 3.70 -3.45 -21.77
CA TYR A 25 4.98 -3.02 -21.21
C TYR A 25 6.01 -4.14 -21.04
N TYR A 26 5.56 -5.36 -20.71
CA TYR A 26 6.46 -6.42 -20.24
C TYR A 26 6.35 -7.74 -21.01
N GLY A 27 5.42 -7.82 -21.96
CA GLY A 27 5.12 -9.06 -22.68
C GLY A 27 4.22 -10.02 -21.92
N ASP A 28 3.82 -11.09 -22.57
CA ASP A 28 2.97 -12.13 -22.01
C ASP A 28 3.79 -13.03 -21.05
N GLN A 29 3.35 -13.10 -19.81
CA GLN A 29 4.01 -13.81 -18.70
C GLN A 29 2.98 -14.38 -17.73
N ASP A 30 3.38 -15.37 -16.95
CA ASP A 30 2.60 -15.81 -15.79
C ASP A 30 2.56 -14.70 -14.74
N VAL A 31 1.36 -14.22 -14.42
CA VAL A 31 1.15 -13.08 -13.53
C VAL A 31 0.38 -13.44 -12.28
N MET A 32 0.64 -12.70 -11.23
CA MET A 32 -0.20 -12.63 -10.04
C MET A 32 -0.96 -11.31 -10.03
N ILE A 33 -2.20 -11.34 -9.56
CA ILE A 33 -3.03 -10.15 -9.41
C ILE A 33 -3.20 -9.86 -7.93
N LEU A 34 -2.85 -8.64 -7.52
CA LEU A 34 -2.94 -8.18 -6.14
C LEU A 34 -3.84 -6.95 -6.05
N SER A 35 -4.50 -6.75 -4.91
CA SER A 35 -5.25 -5.54 -4.60
C SER A 35 -4.93 -5.11 -3.17
N VAL A 36 -4.70 -3.82 -2.98
CA VAL A 36 -4.49 -3.18 -1.67
C VAL A 36 -5.44 -2.00 -1.56
N PRO A 37 -6.28 -1.93 -0.51
CA PRO A 37 -7.25 -0.86 -0.34
C PRO A 37 -6.61 0.45 0.12
N GLY A 38 -7.29 1.56 -0.14
CA GLY A 38 -7.09 2.80 0.59
C GLY A 38 -7.72 2.75 1.99
N LYS A 39 -7.59 3.82 2.74
CA LYS A 39 -8.08 3.90 4.10
C LYS A 39 -8.90 5.15 4.39
N CYS A 40 -9.81 5.03 5.36
CA CYS A 40 -10.48 6.15 6.00
C CYS A 40 -10.38 5.99 7.52
N GLU A 41 -10.00 7.04 8.22
CA GLU A 41 -10.09 7.08 9.68
C GLU A 41 -11.53 7.41 10.08
N ILE A 42 -12.06 6.64 11.04
CA ILE A 42 -13.42 6.80 11.56
C ILE A 42 -13.39 7.53 12.90
N GLY A 43 -12.39 7.26 13.71
CA GLY A 43 -12.23 7.89 15.02
C GLY A 43 -10.87 7.63 15.63
N GLY A 44 -10.44 8.52 16.54
CA GLY A 44 -9.12 8.43 17.21
C GLY A 44 -8.18 9.58 16.87
N ASN A 45 -8.46 10.35 15.82
CA ASN A 45 -7.79 11.60 15.47
C ASN A 45 -6.26 11.50 15.38
N HIS A 46 -5.76 10.50 14.62
CA HIS A 46 -4.33 10.29 14.39
C HIS A 46 -3.46 10.20 15.67
N THR A 47 -4.00 9.54 16.70
CA THR A 47 -3.27 9.37 17.98
C THR A 47 -2.33 8.16 17.99
N ASP A 48 -2.01 7.58 16.84
CA ASP A 48 -1.11 6.45 16.68
C ASP A 48 0.32 6.75 17.17
N HIS A 49 0.80 7.97 17.02
CA HIS A 49 2.11 8.42 17.53
C HIS A 49 2.07 8.88 18.99
N GLN A 50 0.89 8.90 19.63
CA GLN A 50 0.65 9.32 21.02
C GLN A 50 0.14 8.18 21.91
N HIS A 51 0.42 6.92 21.55
CA HIS A 51 -0.03 5.72 22.25
C HIS A 51 -1.57 5.62 22.39
N GLY A 52 -2.31 6.23 21.45
CA GLY A 52 -3.76 6.28 21.44
C GLY A 52 -4.39 5.05 20.81
N ARG A 53 -5.72 5.13 20.65
CA ARG A 53 -6.52 4.11 19.98
C ARG A 53 -7.22 4.74 18.80
N VAL A 54 -7.25 4.01 17.69
CA VAL A 54 -7.94 4.46 16.47
C VAL A 54 -8.90 3.41 15.97
N LEU A 55 -9.97 3.88 15.35
CA LEU A 55 -10.92 3.11 14.56
C LEU A 55 -10.79 3.57 13.12
N ALA A 56 -10.52 2.65 12.22
CA ALA A 56 -10.34 2.98 10.82
C ALA A 56 -10.90 1.88 9.91
N SER A 57 -11.14 2.21 8.66
CA SER A 57 -11.69 1.31 7.66
C SER A 57 -10.92 1.35 6.36
N ALA A 58 -10.75 0.21 5.74
CA ALA A 58 -10.46 0.14 4.32
C ALA A 58 -11.65 0.70 3.52
N ILE A 59 -11.34 1.28 2.37
CA ILE A 59 -12.33 1.83 1.44
C ILE A 59 -12.27 1.09 0.11
N GLN A 60 -13.32 1.21 -0.72
CA GLN A 60 -13.39 0.56 -2.03
C GLN A 60 -12.51 1.21 -3.10
N LEU A 61 -11.90 2.36 -2.81
CA LEU A 61 -10.82 2.89 -3.63
C LEU A 61 -9.53 2.15 -3.29
N ASP A 62 -8.96 1.49 -4.27
CA ASP A 62 -7.78 0.63 -4.10
C ASP A 62 -6.73 0.85 -5.19
N SER A 63 -5.60 0.19 -5.02
CA SER A 63 -4.64 -0.09 -6.07
C SER A 63 -4.76 -1.56 -6.46
N ILE A 64 -4.85 -1.84 -7.76
CA ILE A 64 -4.64 -3.17 -8.29
C ILE A 64 -3.26 -3.27 -8.91
N CYS A 65 -2.65 -4.43 -8.85
CA CYS A 65 -1.33 -4.69 -9.40
C CYS A 65 -1.34 -5.99 -10.18
N ILE A 66 -0.86 -5.93 -11.41
CA ILE A 66 -0.49 -7.10 -12.22
C ILE A 66 1.01 -7.24 -12.09
N VAL A 67 1.50 -8.39 -11.63
CA VAL A 67 2.92 -8.56 -11.31
C VAL A 67 3.43 -9.93 -11.73
N ALA A 68 4.65 -9.95 -12.28
CA ALA A 68 5.41 -11.16 -12.60
C ALA A 68 6.81 -11.14 -11.97
N LYS A 69 7.36 -12.32 -11.71
CA LYS A 69 8.76 -12.46 -11.28
C LYS A 69 9.73 -12.01 -12.36
N GLN A 70 10.82 -11.40 -11.92
CA GLN A 70 11.94 -11.02 -12.78
C GLN A 70 13.23 -11.26 -11.98
N GLU A 71 14.35 -11.51 -12.65
CA GLU A 71 15.56 -11.98 -11.95
C GLU A 71 16.14 -10.94 -10.99
N ARG A 72 16.34 -9.70 -11.46
CA ARG A 72 17.20 -8.74 -10.75
C ARG A 72 16.55 -7.38 -10.47
N TYR A 73 15.83 -6.82 -11.43
CA TYR A 73 15.37 -5.44 -11.32
C TYR A 73 13.90 -5.37 -10.91
N ALA A 74 13.57 -4.49 -9.98
CA ALA A 74 12.19 -4.08 -9.75
C ALA A 74 11.82 -2.99 -10.75
N LYS A 75 10.89 -3.30 -11.65
CA LYS A 75 10.37 -2.42 -12.70
C LYS A 75 8.89 -2.16 -12.43
N VAL A 76 8.55 -0.90 -12.26
CA VAL A 76 7.18 -0.52 -11.87
C VAL A 76 6.65 0.56 -12.80
N ILE A 77 5.49 0.30 -13.38
CA ILE A 77 4.63 1.30 -14.02
C ILE A 77 3.50 1.63 -13.05
N TYR A 78 3.33 2.88 -12.68
CA TYR A 78 2.30 3.34 -11.75
C TYR A 78 1.43 4.41 -12.40
N ASN A 79 0.16 4.09 -12.67
CA ASN A 79 -0.75 4.94 -13.43
C ASN A 79 -0.06 5.50 -14.70
N GLU A 80 0.47 4.60 -15.53
CA GLU A 80 1.21 4.88 -16.78
C GLU A 80 2.55 5.62 -16.62
N LEU A 81 2.93 6.00 -15.40
CA LEU A 81 4.23 6.59 -15.12
C LEU A 81 5.28 5.52 -14.84
N SER A 82 6.33 5.48 -15.64
CA SER A 82 7.48 4.61 -15.39
C SER A 82 8.30 5.12 -14.22
N ILE A 83 8.54 4.25 -13.24
CA ILE A 83 9.47 4.50 -12.14
C ILE A 83 10.84 3.93 -12.56
N ASN A 84 11.93 4.62 -12.20
CA ASN A 84 13.26 4.14 -12.49
C ASN A 84 13.50 2.73 -11.93
N GLU A 85 14.17 1.88 -12.70
CA GLU A 85 14.49 0.52 -12.30
C GLU A 85 15.35 0.49 -11.03
N ILE A 86 15.04 -0.44 -10.13
CA ILE A 86 15.78 -0.62 -8.88
C ILE A 86 16.47 -1.98 -8.90
N ASP A 87 17.81 -1.94 -8.76
CA ASP A 87 18.62 -3.14 -8.64
C ASP A 87 18.43 -3.78 -7.27
N THR A 88 17.76 -4.93 -7.22
CA THR A 88 17.44 -5.62 -5.96
C THR A 88 18.66 -6.30 -5.32
N GLU A 89 19.73 -6.49 -6.06
CA GLU A 89 21.00 -7.00 -5.52
C GLU A 89 21.88 -5.90 -4.90
N ASN A 90 21.61 -4.61 -5.22
CA ASN A 90 22.43 -3.50 -4.78
C ASN A 90 21.57 -2.35 -4.23
N ILE A 91 20.73 -2.66 -3.24
CA ILE A 91 19.82 -1.70 -2.62
C ILE A 91 20.61 -0.74 -1.72
N LYS A 92 20.59 0.55 -2.06
CA LYS A 92 21.26 1.60 -1.30
C LYS A 92 20.37 2.81 -1.09
N TYR A 93 20.43 3.38 0.10
CA TYR A 93 19.84 4.69 0.34
C TYR A 93 20.51 5.76 -0.53
N ASN A 94 19.72 6.53 -1.24
CA ASN A 94 20.20 7.64 -2.05
C ASN A 94 19.42 8.92 -1.69
N VAL A 95 20.11 9.86 -1.04
CA VAL A 95 19.53 11.12 -0.61
C VAL A 95 18.95 11.96 -1.75
N ALA A 96 19.50 11.83 -2.97
CA ALA A 96 19.02 12.54 -4.15
C ALA A 96 17.64 12.04 -4.64
N LYS A 97 17.20 10.86 -4.17
CA LYS A 97 15.91 10.26 -4.50
C LYS A 97 14.84 10.50 -3.42
N LYS A 98 15.19 11.25 -2.37
CA LYS A 98 14.25 11.62 -1.31
C LYS A 98 12.94 12.20 -1.88
N GLY A 99 11.79 11.78 -1.33
CA GLY A 99 10.48 12.25 -1.76
C GLY A 99 9.97 11.65 -3.09
N THR A 100 10.62 10.63 -3.62
CA THR A 100 10.21 9.96 -4.86
C THR A 100 9.60 8.59 -4.59
N MET A 101 8.78 8.08 -5.51
CA MET A 101 8.26 6.72 -5.45
C MET A 101 9.36 5.66 -5.50
N GLU A 102 10.45 5.94 -6.21
CA GLU A 102 11.65 5.10 -6.23
C GLU A 102 12.22 4.90 -4.82
N SER A 103 12.27 5.98 -4.01
CA SER A 103 12.74 5.88 -2.63
C SER A 103 11.82 5.04 -1.74
N LEU A 104 10.51 5.05 -1.96
CA LEU A 104 9.58 4.17 -1.25
C LEU A 104 9.83 2.70 -1.57
N ILE A 105 9.94 2.35 -2.86
CA ILE A 105 10.24 0.96 -3.27
C ILE A 105 11.57 0.52 -2.65
N THR A 106 12.61 1.34 -2.81
CA THR A 106 13.94 1.07 -2.26
C THR A 106 13.89 0.86 -0.74
N GLY A 107 13.12 1.69 -0.02
CA GLY A 107 12.95 1.60 1.42
C GLY A 107 12.25 0.32 1.87
N VAL A 108 11.20 -0.10 1.17
CA VAL A 108 10.50 -1.36 1.46
C VAL A 108 11.43 -2.56 1.21
N LEU A 109 12.10 -2.61 0.06
CA LEU A 109 13.04 -3.69 -0.27
C LEU A 109 14.21 -3.74 0.74
N PHE A 110 14.77 -2.57 1.10
CA PHE A 110 15.82 -2.49 2.12
C PHE A 110 15.34 -3.00 3.47
N GLY A 111 14.15 -2.58 3.93
CA GLY A 111 13.58 -3.01 5.21
C GLY A 111 13.31 -4.52 5.25
N LEU A 112 12.82 -5.11 4.17
CA LEU A 112 12.63 -6.55 4.04
C LEU A 112 13.96 -7.30 4.10
N ASN A 113 14.96 -6.83 3.36
CA ASN A 113 16.30 -7.42 3.35
C ASN A 113 16.96 -7.38 4.74
N GLN A 114 16.81 -6.28 5.48
CA GLN A 114 17.31 -6.13 6.86
C GLN A 114 16.67 -7.12 7.84
N LYS A 115 15.47 -7.60 7.52
CA LYS A 115 14.76 -8.63 8.29
C LYS A 115 15.04 -10.06 7.78
N ASN A 116 15.99 -10.22 6.86
CA ASN A 116 16.37 -11.49 6.23
C ASN A 116 15.24 -12.16 5.42
N TYR A 117 14.28 -11.39 4.92
CA TYR A 117 13.32 -11.88 3.93
C TYR A 117 13.95 -11.96 2.55
N HIS A 118 13.53 -12.95 1.78
CA HIS A 118 13.95 -13.06 0.39
C HIS A 118 13.36 -11.92 -0.43
N ILE A 119 14.22 -11.26 -1.18
CA ILE A 119 13.83 -10.22 -2.12
C ILE A 119 14.34 -10.56 -3.52
N GLY A 120 13.72 -10.02 -4.55
CA GLY A 120 14.14 -10.23 -5.94
C GLY A 120 13.42 -9.27 -6.87
N GLY A 121 13.75 -9.34 -8.15
CA GLY A 121 13.19 -8.48 -9.19
C GLY A 121 11.74 -8.83 -9.52
N PHE A 122 11.02 -7.85 -10.03
CA PHE A 122 9.66 -8.03 -10.51
C PHE A 122 9.30 -6.97 -11.55
N ASN A 123 8.39 -7.33 -12.45
CA ASN A 123 7.71 -6.42 -13.35
C ASN A 123 6.31 -6.17 -12.77
N ALA A 124 5.94 -4.93 -12.54
CA ALA A 124 4.63 -4.58 -11.98
C ALA A 124 3.96 -3.44 -12.74
N TYR A 125 2.70 -3.63 -13.10
CA TYR A 125 1.80 -2.56 -13.52
C TYR A 125 0.78 -2.31 -12.42
N ILE A 126 0.73 -1.07 -11.91
CA ILE A 126 -0.14 -0.67 -10.80
C ILE A 126 -1.11 0.39 -11.29
N ASP A 127 -2.40 0.09 -11.24
CA ASP A 127 -3.50 1.05 -11.40
C ASP A 127 -4.03 1.43 -10.02
N CYS A 128 -3.87 2.69 -9.63
CA CYS A 128 -4.30 3.22 -8.36
C CYS A 128 -5.43 4.23 -8.53
N ARG A 129 -6.59 3.93 -7.96
CA ARG A 129 -7.75 4.83 -7.91
C ARG A 129 -7.81 5.68 -6.62
N ILE A 130 -6.82 5.58 -5.74
CA ILE A 130 -6.75 6.38 -4.51
C ILE A 130 -6.19 7.76 -4.85
N PRO A 131 -6.96 8.85 -4.67
CA PRO A 131 -6.47 10.19 -4.93
C PRO A 131 -5.26 10.54 -4.03
N ARG A 132 -4.29 11.26 -4.59
CA ARG A 132 -3.11 11.71 -3.84
C ARG A 132 -3.43 12.93 -2.98
N ASN A 133 -2.77 13.04 -1.83
CA ASN A 133 -2.81 14.22 -0.93
C ASN A 133 -4.21 14.57 -0.37
N VAL A 134 -5.12 13.58 -0.29
CA VAL A 134 -6.46 13.78 0.27
C VAL A 134 -6.69 13.01 1.58
N GLY A 135 -5.64 12.43 2.17
CA GLY A 135 -5.74 11.72 3.44
C GLY A 135 -6.28 10.28 3.34
N LEU A 136 -6.40 9.71 2.15
CA LEU A 136 -6.91 8.33 1.93
C LEU A 136 -5.81 7.26 1.89
N GLY A 137 -4.58 7.59 2.31
CA GLY A 137 -3.51 6.63 2.53
C GLY A 137 -2.78 6.16 1.27
N SER A 138 -2.65 6.99 0.22
CA SER A 138 -2.02 6.58 -1.05
C SER A 138 -0.57 6.12 -0.91
N SER A 139 0.25 6.78 -0.07
CA SER A 139 1.64 6.36 0.17
C SER A 139 1.73 5.04 0.93
N ALA A 140 0.91 4.89 1.99
CA ALA A 140 0.85 3.64 2.75
C ALA A 140 0.37 2.47 1.89
N ASN A 141 -0.68 2.69 1.09
CA ASN A 141 -1.17 1.73 0.10
C ASN A 141 -0.04 1.26 -0.83
N PHE A 142 0.75 2.21 -1.36
CA PHE A 142 1.87 1.88 -2.26
C PHE A 142 2.95 1.06 -1.55
N ASN A 143 3.35 1.42 -0.33
CA ASN A 143 4.33 0.66 0.44
C ASN A 143 3.85 -0.76 0.74
N ILE A 144 2.60 -0.90 1.16
CA ILE A 144 1.98 -2.21 1.42
C ILE A 144 1.88 -3.02 0.12
N MET A 145 1.57 -2.40 -1.02
CA MET A 145 1.57 -3.08 -2.32
C MET A 145 2.95 -3.67 -2.63
N ILE A 146 4.02 -2.88 -2.52
CA ILE A 146 5.39 -3.37 -2.76
C ILE A 146 5.77 -4.49 -1.78
N GLY A 147 5.45 -4.32 -0.49
CA GLY A 147 5.67 -5.37 0.52
C GLY A 147 4.90 -6.65 0.22
N THR A 148 3.66 -6.53 -0.25
CA THR A 148 2.80 -7.66 -0.63
C THR A 148 3.35 -8.39 -1.86
N ILE A 149 3.84 -7.66 -2.87
CA ILE A 149 4.50 -8.24 -4.04
C ILE A 149 5.65 -9.16 -3.59
N ILE A 150 6.56 -8.65 -2.77
CA ILE A 150 7.71 -9.43 -2.30
C ILE A 150 7.27 -10.59 -1.40
N ASN A 151 6.26 -10.38 -0.56
CA ASN A 151 5.72 -11.43 0.29
C ASN A 151 5.23 -12.63 -0.52
N TYR A 152 4.43 -12.40 -1.55
CA TYR A 152 3.86 -13.50 -2.34
C TYR A 152 4.83 -14.06 -3.38
N LEU A 153 5.65 -13.24 -4.02
CA LEU A 153 6.58 -13.73 -5.04
C LEU A 153 7.78 -14.50 -4.46
N TYR A 154 8.24 -14.12 -3.25
CA TYR A 154 9.52 -14.61 -2.71
C TYR A 154 9.44 -15.24 -1.33
N ASN A 155 8.33 -15.04 -0.60
CA ASN A 155 8.19 -15.49 0.79
C ASN A 155 6.90 -16.30 1.03
N GLU A 156 6.25 -16.78 -0.03
CA GLU A 156 5.08 -17.69 0.05
C GLU A 156 3.90 -17.10 0.87
N GLY A 157 3.80 -15.77 0.98
CA GLY A 157 2.78 -15.12 1.81
C GLY A 157 3.03 -15.19 3.32
N LYS A 158 4.23 -15.61 3.76
CA LYS A 158 4.54 -15.88 5.17
C LYS A 158 5.03 -14.66 5.97
N ILE A 159 5.22 -13.50 5.33
CA ILE A 159 5.57 -12.28 6.06
C ILE A 159 4.30 -11.79 6.78
N GLU A 160 4.38 -11.75 8.11
CA GLU A 160 3.27 -11.30 8.93
C GLU A 160 2.95 -9.81 8.70
N ASN A 161 1.67 -9.45 8.77
CA ASN A 161 1.19 -8.09 8.54
C ASN A 161 1.92 -7.03 9.39
N GLN A 162 2.23 -7.35 10.65
CA GLN A 162 2.96 -6.45 11.55
C GLN A 162 4.33 -6.02 10.98
N TYR A 163 5.04 -6.91 10.30
CA TYR A 163 6.34 -6.58 9.68
C TYR A 163 6.15 -5.74 8.42
N LEU A 164 5.17 -6.06 7.59
CA LEU A 164 4.84 -5.24 6.41
C LEU A 164 4.47 -3.80 6.80
N VAL A 165 3.67 -3.64 7.85
CA VAL A 165 3.28 -2.33 8.40
C VAL A 165 4.49 -1.54 8.88
N GLN A 166 5.36 -2.15 9.69
CA GLN A 166 6.57 -1.50 10.21
C GLN A 166 7.53 -1.11 9.08
N ILE A 167 7.71 -1.98 8.09
CA ILE A 167 8.59 -1.74 6.94
C ILE A 167 8.01 -0.62 6.05
N GLY A 168 6.70 -0.57 5.84
CA GLY A 168 6.05 0.51 5.11
C GLY A 168 6.28 1.88 5.77
N ARG A 169 6.07 1.98 7.09
CA ARG A 169 6.41 3.19 7.86
C ARG A 169 7.88 3.53 7.79
N PHE A 170 8.78 2.54 7.94
CA PHE A 170 10.22 2.74 7.83
C PHE A 170 10.60 3.34 6.47
N ALA A 171 10.05 2.81 5.37
CA ALA A 171 10.27 3.34 4.03
C ALA A 171 9.83 4.81 3.91
N THR A 172 8.64 5.14 4.43
CA THR A 172 8.12 6.52 4.42
C THR A 172 8.99 7.45 5.25
N ASN A 173 9.34 7.07 6.48
CA ASN A 173 10.05 7.96 7.39
C ASN A 173 11.54 8.11 7.05
N THR A 174 12.20 7.03 6.61
CA THR A 174 13.65 7.02 6.41
C THR A 174 14.05 7.30 4.96
N PHE A 175 13.39 6.67 3.99
CA PHE A 175 13.77 6.79 2.58
C PHE A 175 13.03 7.92 1.86
N TYR A 176 11.73 8.02 2.06
CA TYR A 176 10.95 9.13 1.51
C TYR A 176 11.14 10.42 2.32
N CYS A 177 11.51 10.29 3.61
CA CYS A 177 11.73 11.38 4.57
C CYS A 177 10.48 12.22 4.85
N LYS A 178 9.33 11.59 4.98
CA LYS A 178 8.10 12.19 5.46
C LYS A 178 7.71 11.53 6.79
N PRO A 179 7.61 12.26 7.91
CA PRO A 179 7.13 11.68 9.16
C PRO A 179 5.72 11.11 9.00
N SER A 180 5.53 9.86 9.40
CA SER A 180 4.22 9.21 9.41
C SER A 180 4.09 8.26 10.60
N GLY A 181 2.84 8.06 11.07
CA GLY A 181 2.48 7.03 12.02
C GLY A 181 2.34 5.65 11.36
N LEU A 182 1.67 4.71 12.04
CA LEU A 182 1.46 3.34 11.56
C LEU A 182 0.03 3.07 11.11
N MET A 183 -0.93 3.90 11.49
CA MET A 183 -2.35 3.65 11.28
C MET A 183 -2.68 3.40 9.81
N ASN A 184 -2.11 4.20 8.90
CA ASN A 184 -2.40 4.09 7.48
C ASN A 184 -1.98 2.72 6.92
N GLU A 185 -0.76 2.29 7.25
CA GLU A 185 -0.22 0.99 6.85
C GLU A 185 -1.01 -0.17 7.47
N CYS A 186 -1.45 -0.05 8.75
CA CYS A 186 -2.28 -1.07 9.39
C CYS A 186 -3.57 -1.32 8.61
N VAL A 187 -4.28 -0.25 8.23
CA VAL A 187 -5.56 -0.37 7.51
C VAL A 187 -5.35 -0.93 6.12
N CYS A 188 -4.39 -0.41 5.35
CA CYS A 188 -4.12 -0.88 3.99
C CYS A 188 -3.68 -2.36 3.98
N CYS A 189 -2.97 -2.80 5.03
CA CYS A 189 -2.46 -4.17 5.12
C CYS A 189 -3.53 -5.18 5.54
N VAL A 190 -4.35 -4.84 6.55
CA VAL A 190 -5.33 -5.77 7.15
C VAL A 190 -6.66 -5.76 6.41
N GLY A 191 -7.06 -4.61 5.90
CA GLY A 191 -8.34 -4.39 5.22
C GLY A 191 -9.56 -4.49 6.16
N GLY A 192 -10.71 -4.06 5.66
CA GLY A 192 -11.96 -4.03 6.40
C GLY A 192 -11.96 -2.97 7.51
N PHE A 193 -12.82 -3.15 8.52
CA PHE A 193 -12.83 -2.33 9.73
C PHE A 193 -11.82 -2.85 10.73
N ILE A 194 -10.98 -1.96 11.27
CA ILE A 194 -10.00 -2.30 12.29
C ILE A 194 -10.04 -1.31 13.45
N LYS A 195 -9.85 -1.83 14.65
CA LYS A 195 -9.46 -1.08 15.84
C LYS A 195 -7.98 -1.34 16.09
N VAL A 196 -7.23 -0.30 16.32
CA VAL A 196 -5.79 -0.42 16.64
C VAL A 196 -5.52 0.27 17.97
N ASP A 197 -4.83 -0.43 18.86
CA ASP A 197 -4.29 0.14 20.12
C ASP A 197 -2.78 0.32 19.96
N PHE A 198 -2.34 1.56 19.99
CA PHE A 198 -0.93 1.95 19.85
C PHE A 198 -0.21 2.09 21.19
N LYS A 199 -0.68 1.43 22.25
CA LYS A 199 0.02 1.40 23.54
C LYS A 199 1.50 1.05 23.38
N ASP A 200 1.80 0.07 22.51
CA ASP A 200 3.14 -0.16 21.96
C ASP A 200 3.16 0.24 20.48
N THR A 201 3.85 1.34 20.17
CA THR A 201 3.96 1.84 18.78
C THR A 201 4.86 0.97 17.90
N ASN A 202 5.65 0.06 18.46
CA ASN A 202 6.45 -0.90 17.70
C ASN A 202 5.68 -2.19 17.42
N LEU A 203 4.70 -2.52 18.27
CA LEU A 203 3.88 -3.71 18.15
C LEU A 203 2.41 -3.34 18.45
N PRO A 204 1.74 -2.61 17.53
CA PRO A 204 0.36 -2.21 17.75
C PRO A 204 -0.57 -3.43 17.79
N ASP A 205 -1.54 -3.38 18.70
CA ASP A 205 -2.56 -4.42 18.81
C ASP A 205 -3.69 -4.13 17.82
N ILE A 206 -3.77 -4.95 16.77
CA ILE A 206 -4.68 -4.75 15.63
C ILE A 206 -5.82 -5.76 15.71
N HIS A 207 -7.03 -5.27 15.87
CA HIS A 207 -8.25 -6.08 15.87
C HIS A 207 -9.09 -5.78 14.64
N LYS A 208 -9.31 -6.79 13.81
CA LYS A 208 -10.29 -6.72 12.72
C LYS A 208 -11.69 -6.83 13.31
N LEU A 209 -12.55 -5.87 12.96
CA LEU A 209 -13.94 -5.84 13.39
C LEU A 209 -14.83 -6.41 12.28
N ASN A 210 -15.72 -7.30 12.64
CA ASN A 210 -16.65 -7.90 11.68
C ASN A 210 -17.93 -7.02 11.60
N ILE A 211 -17.76 -5.82 10.99
CA ILE A 211 -18.84 -4.85 10.80
C ILE A 211 -19.12 -4.77 9.30
N ASP A 212 -20.39 -4.96 8.96
CA ASP A 212 -20.91 -4.74 7.61
C ASP A 212 -22.04 -3.71 7.70
N PHE A 213 -21.77 -2.51 7.18
CA PHE A 213 -22.75 -1.41 7.22
C PHE A 213 -23.96 -1.65 6.33
N SER A 214 -23.86 -2.52 5.31
CA SER A 214 -24.99 -2.85 4.45
C SER A 214 -26.13 -3.52 5.23
N ASN A 215 -25.81 -4.18 6.37
CA ASN A 215 -26.80 -4.78 7.24
C ASN A 215 -27.64 -3.76 8.03
N PHE A 216 -27.26 -2.49 8.00
CA PHE A 216 -27.89 -1.40 8.75
C PHE A 216 -28.39 -0.27 7.84
N ASP A 217 -28.37 -0.46 6.53
CA ASP A 217 -28.71 0.56 5.53
C ASP A 217 -27.87 1.85 5.63
N TYR A 218 -26.61 1.73 6.09
CA TYR A 218 -25.66 2.84 6.15
C TYR A 218 -24.54 2.68 5.13
N ALA A 219 -24.03 3.81 4.65
CA ALA A 219 -22.85 3.90 3.79
C ALA A 219 -21.82 4.86 4.39
N LEU A 220 -20.54 4.50 4.25
CA LEU A 220 -19.43 5.40 4.55
C LEU A 220 -19.20 6.30 3.34
N CYS A 221 -19.41 7.61 3.50
CA CYS A 221 -19.23 8.58 2.44
C CYS A 221 -17.97 9.41 2.67
N CYS A 222 -17.07 9.45 1.68
CA CYS A 222 -15.93 10.36 1.66
C CYS A 222 -16.26 11.55 0.75
N VAL A 223 -16.28 12.76 1.31
CA VAL A 223 -16.56 13.99 0.56
C VAL A 223 -15.27 14.72 0.25
N ASN A 224 -15.01 14.99 -1.04
CA ASN A 224 -13.89 15.80 -1.45
C ASN A 224 -14.19 17.29 -1.19
N SER A 225 -13.43 17.90 -0.30
CA SER A 225 -13.53 19.35 -0.02
C SER A 225 -12.84 20.22 -1.06
N ASN A 226 -12.18 19.64 -2.08
CA ASN A 226 -11.32 20.30 -3.05
C ASN A 226 -10.16 21.11 -2.42
N MET A 227 -9.88 20.91 -1.14
CA MET A 227 -8.71 21.50 -0.47
C MET A 227 -7.54 20.57 -0.59
N MET A 228 -6.45 21.03 -1.19
CA MET A 228 -5.19 20.30 -1.20
C MET A 228 -4.52 20.41 0.18
N ARG A 229 -4.08 19.29 0.74
CA ARG A 229 -3.22 19.30 1.93
C ARG A 229 -1.91 20.01 1.59
N SER A 230 -1.49 20.94 2.42
CA SER A 230 -0.13 21.49 2.30
C SER A 230 0.89 20.43 2.69
N ASP A 231 2.01 20.33 1.97
CA ASP A 231 3.07 19.34 2.23
C ASP A 231 3.71 19.43 3.64
N ASN A 232 3.31 20.41 4.43
CA ASN A 232 3.81 20.66 5.79
C ASN A 232 2.94 20.04 6.90
N THR A 233 1.83 19.38 6.57
CA THR A 233 1.03 18.68 7.58
C THR A 233 1.63 17.31 7.85
N VAL A 234 2.04 17.09 9.10
CA VAL A 234 2.39 15.76 9.62
C VAL A 234 1.12 14.90 9.57
N ASP A 235 1.17 13.78 8.87
CA ASP A 235 0.11 12.75 8.90
C ASP A 235 0.27 11.90 10.15
#